data_c72671b6bc102107ef1383ac62bb632d
#
_entry.id   c72671b6bc102107ef1383ac62bb632d
#
_cell.length_a   1.000
_cell.length_b   1.000
_cell.length_c   1.000
_cell.angle_alpha   90.00
_cell.angle_beta   90.00
_cell.angle_gamma   90.00
#
_symmetry.space_group_name_H-M   'P 1'
#
loop_
_entity.id
_entity.type
_entity.pdbx_description
1 polymer ?
#
loop_
_entity_poly.entity_id
_entity_poly.type
_entity_poly.pdbx_seq_one_letter_code
_entity_poly.pdbx_strand_id
1 'polypeptide(L)'
;MISKIKKRLFGFGLYSVACLSLFAQKGGRAATPVYLDENKAIEQRVEDALSRMTLEEKVAMVHAQSNFSSAGCPRLGIPELWMSDGPHGVRAEVLWGNFDWANWTTDSCTAFPALTCLAASFNPDMAYAYGEAIGAEARYRKKDVLLAPGVNIYRSPLNGRNFEYMGEDPYLSATMVVPYIKGVQENGVAACVKHYALNNQEFNRHTTNVQLSDRALYEIYLPAFKAAVQEGGTWSIMGSYNLYQGQHACHNKRLLKDILRDEWGFDGVVVSDWGGVHNTEQAIHNGMDLEFGSWTNGLSAGTRNAYDNYFLAFPYLKLIKEGKVGTKELDEKVSNVLRLIFRTSMDPHKPFGSLGSPEHGQAGREIAEEGIVLLQNNGNVLPIDLNKAKKIAVIGENAIKMMTVGGGSSSLKVKYEISPLDGLKSRVGSKAEVVYARGYVGDPTGEYNGVKTGQDLKDNRSEDELLAEALQVAKDADYVVFFGGLNKSNHQDCEDSDRASLGLPYAQDRVISELAKVNKNLIVVNISGNAVAMPWVNEVPAIVQGWFLGSEAGTALASVLVGDANPSGKLPFTF
;
A
#
# COMPACT_ATOMS: atom_id res chain seq x y z
N MET A 1 -20.80 -64.41 3.67
CA MET A 1 -20.02 -65.30 2.83
C MET A 1 -18.68 -64.60 2.58
N ILE A 2 -17.68 -64.78 3.41
CA ILE A 2 -16.72 -65.87 3.55
C ILE A 2 -15.99 -66.11 2.23
N SER A 3 -14.74 -65.77 2.13
CA SER A 3 -13.58 -66.61 1.86
C SER A 3 -12.44 -65.79 1.26
N LYS A 4 -11.41 -65.57 2.01
CA LYS A 4 -10.10 -66.27 2.12
C LYS A 4 -9.09 -65.86 1.03
N ILE A 5 -8.05 -65.13 1.41
CA ILE A 5 -6.64 -65.51 1.67
C ILE A 5 -5.87 -66.00 0.44
N LYS A 6 -4.73 -65.33 0.15
CA LYS A 6 -3.41 -66.00 0.11
C LYS A 6 -2.24 -64.99 0.07
N LYS A 7 -1.40 -65.09 1.07
CA LYS A 7 -0.01 -64.60 1.12
C LYS A 7 0.85 -65.35 0.10
N ARG A 8 1.82 -64.70 -0.48
CA ARG A 8 3.08 -65.34 -0.90
C ARG A 8 4.26 -64.44 -0.56
N LEU A 9 5.02 -64.92 0.40
CA LEU A 9 6.43 -64.64 0.62
C LEU A 9 7.23 -65.47 -0.39
N PHE A 10 8.33 -64.86 -0.90
CA PHE A 10 9.58 -65.48 -1.40
C PHE A 10 10.40 -64.32 -1.92
N GLY A 11 11.68 -64.15 -1.69
CA GLY A 11 12.71 -64.94 -1.09
C GLY A 11 13.99 -64.12 -1.12
N PHE A 12 14.85 -64.36 -0.17
CA PHE A 12 16.17 -63.80 -0.02
C PHE A 12 17.05 -63.99 -1.26
N GLY A 13 17.77 -62.94 -1.64
CA GLY A 13 18.89 -62.98 -2.55
C GLY A 13 20.03 -62.11 -1.97
N LEU A 14 20.86 -62.72 -1.15
CA LEU A 14 22.19 -62.19 -0.82
C LEU A 14 23.04 -62.16 -2.11
N TYR A 15 23.51 -61.01 -2.50
CA TYR A 15 24.68 -60.91 -3.38
C TYR A 15 25.72 -59.96 -2.78
N SER A 16 26.80 -60.62 -2.40
CA SER A 16 28.21 -60.25 -2.26
C SER A 16 28.58 -58.77 -2.24
N VAL A 17 29.08 -58.38 -1.09
CA VAL A 17 30.00 -57.30 -0.89
C VAL A 17 31.24 -57.53 -1.78
N ALA A 18 31.41 -56.74 -2.81
CA ALA A 18 32.69 -56.53 -3.49
C ALA A 18 33.28 -55.23 -3.00
N CYS A 19 34.34 -55.32 -2.25
CA CYS A 19 35.22 -54.18 -1.91
C CYS A 19 35.68 -53.45 -3.16
N LEU A 20 35.26 -52.22 -3.29
CA LEU A 20 35.94 -51.19 -4.08
C LEU A 20 36.34 -50.04 -3.14
N SER A 21 37.40 -50.35 -2.35
CA SER A 21 38.30 -49.33 -1.88
C SER A 21 39.09 -48.86 -3.10
N LEU A 22 38.86 -47.59 -3.52
CA LEU A 22 39.96 -46.81 -4.14
C LEU A 22 39.49 -45.36 -4.41
N PHE A 23 40.37 -44.48 -3.95
CA PHE A 23 40.39 -43.04 -4.18
C PHE A 23 39.33 -42.19 -3.46
N ALA A 24 39.49 -42.07 -2.15
CA ALA A 24 39.26 -40.80 -1.52
C ALA A 24 40.27 -39.78 -2.11
N GLN A 25 39.95 -39.24 -3.23
CA GLN A 25 40.52 -37.95 -3.62
C GLN A 25 40.13 -37.00 -2.49
N LYS A 26 41.15 -36.49 -1.77
CA LYS A 26 41.05 -35.30 -0.95
C LYS A 26 40.66 -34.13 -1.90
N GLY A 27 39.42 -34.08 -2.36
CA GLY A 27 38.80 -32.88 -2.83
C GLY A 27 38.70 -31.97 -1.63
N GLY A 28 39.62 -31.05 -1.48
CA GLY A 28 39.45 -29.94 -0.54
C GLY A 28 38.05 -29.37 -0.80
N ARG A 29 37.22 -29.23 0.22
CA ARG A 29 35.97 -28.49 0.13
C ARG A 29 36.33 -27.18 -0.55
N ALA A 30 35.86 -26.97 -1.78
CA ALA A 30 36.00 -25.68 -2.43
C ALA A 30 35.52 -24.62 -1.43
N ALA A 31 36.35 -23.63 -1.16
CA ALA A 31 35.98 -22.57 -0.22
C ALA A 31 34.65 -21.98 -0.64
N THR A 32 33.74 -21.84 0.31
CA THR A 32 32.44 -21.21 0.08
C THR A 32 32.67 -19.84 -0.59
N PRO A 33 32.03 -19.56 -1.73
CA PRO A 33 32.14 -18.24 -2.35
C PRO A 33 31.81 -17.12 -1.36
N VAL A 34 32.53 -16.00 -1.47
CA VAL A 34 32.35 -14.87 -0.51
C VAL A 34 30.91 -14.37 -0.47
N TYR A 35 30.24 -14.32 -1.62
CA TYR A 35 28.84 -13.85 -1.67
C TYR A 35 27.84 -14.76 -0.94
N LEU A 36 28.17 -16.02 -0.69
CA LEU A 36 27.36 -16.97 0.10
C LEU A 36 27.74 -17.02 1.58
N ASP A 37 28.84 -16.39 1.97
CA ASP A 37 29.26 -16.31 3.38
C ASP A 37 28.58 -15.15 4.08
N GLU A 38 27.56 -15.45 4.88
CA GLU A 38 26.76 -14.47 5.62
C GLU A 38 27.57 -13.67 6.66
N ASN A 39 28.74 -14.17 7.08
CA ASN A 39 29.62 -13.48 8.02
C ASN A 39 30.47 -12.39 7.33
N LYS A 40 30.44 -12.31 6.02
CA LYS A 40 31.14 -11.26 5.26
C LYS A 40 30.31 -9.99 5.18
N ALA A 41 30.98 -8.85 5.15
CA ALA A 41 30.32 -7.58 4.89
C ALA A 41 29.55 -7.62 3.56
N ILE A 42 28.36 -7.01 3.54
CA ILE A 42 27.47 -7.03 2.36
C ILE A 42 28.21 -6.55 1.11
N GLU A 43 29.03 -5.50 1.21
CA GLU A 43 29.77 -4.97 0.05
C GLU A 43 30.77 -5.99 -0.52
N GLN A 44 31.44 -6.77 0.32
CA GLN A 44 32.32 -7.86 -0.14
C GLN A 44 31.52 -8.96 -0.85
N ARG A 45 30.31 -9.25 -0.35
CA ARG A 45 29.41 -10.22 -0.97
C ARG A 45 28.91 -9.71 -2.34
N VAL A 46 28.55 -8.45 -2.42
CA VAL A 46 28.13 -7.79 -3.67
C VAL A 46 29.26 -7.82 -4.72
N GLU A 47 30.46 -7.42 -4.34
CA GLU A 47 31.62 -7.41 -5.24
C GLU A 47 31.94 -8.81 -5.78
N ASP A 48 31.95 -9.84 -4.91
CA ASP A 48 32.20 -11.22 -5.34
C ASP A 48 31.10 -11.74 -6.27
N ALA A 49 29.83 -11.52 -5.95
CA ALA A 49 28.71 -11.91 -6.80
C ALA A 49 28.78 -11.22 -8.18
N LEU A 50 28.94 -9.91 -8.18
CA LEU A 50 29.03 -9.09 -9.40
C LEU A 50 30.15 -9.54 -10.34
N SER A 51 31.32 -9.89 -9.78
CA SER A 51 32.49 -10.37 -10.54
C SER A 51 32.24 -11.70 -11.26
N ARG A 52 31.28 -12.49 -10.79
CA ARG A 52 30.92 -13.81 -11.33
C ARG A 52 29.81 -13.79 -12.35
N MET A 53 29.07 -12.68 -12.45
CA MET A 53 27.92 -12.55 -13.34
C MET A 53 28.31 -12.25 -14.78
N THR A 54 27.58 -12.85 -15.74
CA THR A 54 27.68 -12.49 -17.14
C THR A 54 26.96 -11.17 -17.42
N LEU A 55 27.24 -10.57 -18.57
CA LEU A 55 26.58 -9.33 -18.99
C LEU A 55 25.05 -9.48 -19.06
N GLU A 56 24.59 -10.60 -19.64
CA GLU A 56 23.18 -10.91 -19.77
C GLU A 56 22.49 -11.11 -18.41
N GLU A 57 23.15 -11.76 -17.46
CA GLU A 57 22.64 -11.92 -16.08
C GLU A 57 22.52 -10.57 -15.36
N LYS A 58 23.48 -9.68 -15.55
CA LYS A 58 23.45 -8.33 -15.01
C LYS A 58 22.29 -7.50 -15.58
N VAL A 59 22.09 -7.54 -16.90
CA VAL A 59 20.99 -6.82 -17.55
C VAL A 59 19.63 -7.37 -17.08
N ALA A 60 19.48 -8.69 -16.95
CA ALA A 60 18.23 -9.30 -16.49
C ALA A 60 17.82 -8.85 -15.07
N MET A 61 18.77 -8.46 -14.22
CA MET A 61 18.47 -8.00 -12.85
C MET A 61 17.95 -6.57 -12.76
N VAL A 62 18.13 -5.74 -13.78
CA VAL A 62 17.78 -4.30 -13.72
C VAL A 62 16.45 -3.95 -14.38
N HIS A 63 15.67 -4.96 -14.75
CA HIS A 63 14.31 -4.80 -15.25
C HIS A 63 13.39 -5.93 -14.80
N ALA A 64 12.09 -5.71 -14.91
CA ALA A 64 11.08 -6.70 -14.56
C ALA A 64 11.16 -7.95 -15.45
N GLN A 65 10.83 -9.10 -14.88
CA GLN A 65 10.51 -10.35 -15.58
C GLN A 65 9.03 -10.75 -15.40
N SER A 66 8.36 -10.15 -14.43
CA SER A 66 6.92 -10.28 -14.17
C SER A 66 6.37 -8.95 -13.69
N ASN A 67 5.07 -8.88 -13.38
CA ASN A 67 4.50 -7.65 -12.83
C ASN A 67 5.16 -7.17 -11.54
N PHE A 68 5.67 -8.08 -10.70
CA PHE A 68 6.21 -7.73 -9.38
C PHE A 68 7.53 -8.43 -9.06
N SER A 69 8.26 -8.93 -10.08
CA SER A 69 9.59 -9.50 -9.84
C SER A 69 10.60 -9.10 -10.89
N SER A 70 11.87 -8.98 -10.47
CA SER A 70 13.03 -8.97 -11.34
C SER A 70 13.80 -10.29 -11.25
N ALA A 71 14.61 -10.58 -12.25
CA ALA A 71 15.39 -11.81 -12.26
C ALA A 71 16.44 -11.81 -11.16
N GLY A 72 16.65 -12.98 -10.55
CA GLY A 72 17.87 -13.27 -9.81
C GLY A 72 18.98 -13.76 -10.73
N CYS A 73 19.96 -14.45 -10.13
CA CYS A 73 20.99 -15.15 -10.88
C CYS A 73 21.00 -16.65 -10.46
N PRO A 74 20.15 -17.49 -11.08
CA PRO A 74 19.97 -18.90 -10.68
C PRO A 74 21.25 -19.71 -10.72
N ARG A 75 22.15 -19.43 -11.67
CA ARG A 75 23.47 -20.07 -11.80
C ARG A 75 24.34 -19.87 -10.56
N LEU A 76 24.17 -18.74 -9.88
CA LEU A 76 24.85 -18.40 -8.63
C LEU A 76 23.98 -18.69 -7.39
N GLY A 77 22.77 -19.20 -7.55
CA GLY A 77 21.83 -19.40 -6.43
C GLY A 77 21.31 -18.10 -5.81
N ILE A 78 21.40 -16.98 -6.54
CA ILE A 78 20.82 -15.69 -6.13
C ILE A 78 19.34 -15.68 -6.53
N PRO A 79 18.41 -15.53 -5.57
CA PRO A 79 16.97 -15.59 -5.85
C PRO A 79 16.47 -14.38 -6.64
N GLU A 80 15.27 -14.51 -7.18
CA GLU A 80 14.48 -13.41 -7.73
C GLU A 80 14.17 -12.38 -6.64
N LEU A 81 14.06 -11.12 -7.03
CA LEU A 81 13.57 -10.05 -6.15
C LEU A 81 12.06 -9.90 -6.33
N TRP A 82 11.28 -10.10 -5.28
CA TRP A 82 9.83 -9.99 -5.29
C TRP A 82 9.33 -8.76 -4.53
N MET A 83 8.37 -8.05 -5.12
CA MET A 83 7.72 -6.91 -4.49
C MET A 83 6.19 -7.07 -4.44
N SER A 84 5.55 -6.21 -3.67
CA SER A 84 4.10 -6.10 -3.60
C SER A 84 3.70 -4.66 -3.36
N ASP A 85 2.60 -4.24 -3.99
CA ASP A 85 1.89 -3.04 -3.53
C ASP A 85 1.44 -3.22 -2.09
N GLY A 86 1.32 -2.09 -1.39
CA GLY A 86 0.92 -2.16 -0.01
C GLY A 86 0.99 -0.88 0.79
N PRO A 87 0.34 0.24 0.38
CA PRO A 87 0.30 1.43 1.23
C PRO A 87 -0.43 1.19 2.55
N HIS A 88 -1.45 0.33 2.59
CA HIS A 88 -2.19 -0.01 3.81
C HIS A 88 -2.59 -1.50 3.93
N GLY A 89 -1.85 -2.38 3.27
CA GLY A 89 -1.99 -3.83 3.35
C GLY A 89 -1.22 -4.48 2.20
N VAL A 90 -0.81 -5.71 2.35
CA VAL A 90 -0.06 -6.43 1.30
C VAL A 90 -1.02 -6.91 0.22
N ARG A 91 -0.91 -6.36 -0.99
CA ARG A 91 -1.78 -6.71 -2.13
C ARG A 91 -1.82 -8.21 -2.39
N ALA A 92 -2.99 -8.74 -2.79
CA ALA A 92 -3.14 -10.12 -3.23
C ALA A 92 -2.21 -10.45 -4.41
N GLU A 93 -1.85 -11.73 -4.54
CA GLU A 93 -1.05 -12.19 -5.68
C GLU A 93 -1.81 -11.96 -6.99
N VAL A 94 -1.06 -11.49 -7.98
CA VAL A 94 -1.57 -11.25 -9.34
C VAL A 94 -0.96 -12.23 -10.32
N LEU A 95 -1.54 -12.32 -11.51
CA LEU A 95 -1.00 -13.12 -12.58
C LEU A 95 0.37 -12.57 -13.05
N TRP A 96 1.17 -13.43 -13.64
CA TRP A 96 2.55 -13.11 -14.02
C TRP A 96 2.70 -11.85 -14.88
N GLY A 97 1.80 -11.65 -15.80
CA GLY A 97 1.90 -10.61 -16.82
C GLY A 97 0.75 -9.59 -16.81
N ASN A 98 -0.17 -9.64 -15.86
CA ASN A 98 -1.25 -8.65 -15.71
C ASN A 98 -1.63 -8.48 -14.24
N PHE A 99 -2.51 -7.51 -13.93
CA PHE A 99 -2.90 -7.18 -12.56
C PHE A 99 -4.13 -7.94 -12.06
N ASP A 100 -4.65 -8.92 -12.82
CA ASP A 100 -5.75 -9.76 -12.36
C ASP A 100 -5.29 -10.61 -11.17
N TRP A 101 -6.15 -10.76 -10.18
CA TRP A 101 -5.82 -11.57 -9.02
C TRP A 101 -5.58 -13.03 -9.41
N ALA A 102 -4.49 -13.60 -8.90
CA ALA A 102 -4.18 -15.02 -9.10
C ALA A 102 -5.15 -15.96 -8.34
N ASN A 103 -6.06 -15.39 -7.53
CA ASN A 103 -7.07 -16.09 -6.76
C ASN A 103 -6.52 -17.16 -5.79
N TRP A 104 -5.33 -16.92 -5.23
CA TRP A 104 -4.81 -17.80 -4.19
C TRP A 104 -5.69 -17.71 -2.94
N THR A 105 -5.79 -18.82 -2.19
CA THR A 105 -6.60 -18.90 -0.97
C THR A 105 -5.86 -18.43 0.27
N THR A 106 -4.55 -18.20 0.17
CA THR A 106 -3.64 -17.93 1.29
C THR A 106 -3.01 -16.53 1.24
N ASP A 107 -3.58 -15.62 0.45
CA ASP A 107 -3.01 -14.29 0.21
C ASP A 107 -3.90 -13.13 0.68
N SER A 108 -4.92 -13.41 1.49
CA SER A 108 -5.72 -12.38 2.13
C SER A 108 -4.95 -11.75 3.30
N CYS A 109 -4.89 -10.42 3.32
CA CYS A 109 -4.13 -9.65 4.30
C CYS A 109 -5.01 -8.99 5.37
N THR A 110 -4.38 -8.36 6.35
CA THR A 110 -4.99 -7.32 7.18
C THR A 110 -4.98 -6.00 6.40
N ALA A 111 -6.11 -5.30 6.35
CA ALA A 111 -6.12 -3.91 5.93
C ALA A 111 -5.88 -3.02 7.16
N PHE A 112 -4.83 -2.22 7.08
CA PHE A 112 -4.53 -1.17 8.05
C PHE A 112 -5.24 0.14 7.67
N PRO A 113 -5.36 1.11 8.58
CA PRO A 113 -5.88 2.44 8.24
C PRO A 113 -5.08 3.11 7.13
N ALA A 114 -5.73 3.94 6.32
CA ALA A 114 -5.06 4.77 5.33
C ALA A 114 -4.02 5.69 6.00
N LEU A 115 -2.97 6.07 5.27
CA LEU A 115 -1.87 6.84 5.87
C LEU A 115 -2.29 8.24 6.37
N THR A 116 -3.38 8.80 5.83
CA THR A 116 -4.02 9.99 6.42
C THR A 116 -4.49 9.78 7.85
N CYS A 117 -5.06 8.60 8.15
CA CYS A 117 -5.44 8.24 9.51
C CYS A 117 -4.23 8.06 10.40
N LEU A 118 -3.19 7.37 9.92
CA LEU A 118 -1.95 7.23 10.65
C LEU A 118 -1.34 8.60 10.99
N ALA A 119 -1.26 9.49 10.01
CA ALA A 119 -0.73 10.84 10.22
C ALA A 119 -1.58 11.65 11.21
N ALA A 120 -2.91 11.47 11.21
CA ALA A 120 -3.83 12.12 12.13
C ALA A 120 -3.62 11.72 13.60
N SER A 121 -2.96 10.60 13.88
CA SER A 121 -2.56 10.25 15.25
C SER A 121 -1.47 11.17 15.80
N PHE A 122 -0.63 11.78 14.95
CA PHE A 122 0.58 12.53 15.33
C PHE A 122 1.51 11.72 16.26
N ASN A 123 1.43 10.40 16.19
CA ASN A 123 2.15 9.49 17.06
C ASN A 123 3.15 8.62 16.28
N PRO A 124 4.47 8.89 16.40
CA PRO A 124 5.50 8.09 15.74
C PRO A 124 5.53 6.62 16.17
N ASP A 125 5.09 6.29 17.39
CA ASP A 125 5.02 4.90 17.85
C ASP A 125 3.96 4.11 17.09
N MET A 126 2.85 4.75 16.72
CA MET A 126 1.84 4.15 15.84
C MET A 126 2.39 3.91 14.42
N ALA A 127 3.24 4.82 13.93
CA ALA A 127 3.89 4.62 12.63
C ALA A 127 4.88 3.44 12.66
N TYR A 128 5.60 3.26 13.75
CA TYR A 128 6.47 2.09 13.93
C TYR A 128 5.65 0.79 14.01
N ALA A 129 4.60 0.74 14.84
CA ALA A 129 3.72 -0.42 14.96
C ALA A 129 3.04 -0.79 13.64
N TYR A 130 2.66 0.24 12.84
CA TYR A 130 2.15 0.05 11.49
C TYR A 130 3.17 -0.64 10.59
N GLY A 131 4.39 -0.09 10.55
CA GLY A 131 5.50 -0.64 9.76
C GLY A 131 5.86 -2.07 10.16
N GLU A 132 5.91 -2.36 11.46
CA GLU A 132 6.18 -3.69 12.01
C GLU A 132 5.13 -4.71 11.55
N ALA A 133 3.84 -4.40 11.71
CA ALA A 133 2.75 -5.30 11.40
C ALA A 133 2.65 -5.58 9.88
N ILE A 134 2.68 -4.53 9.03
CA ILE A 134 2.60 -4.71 7.58
C ILE A 134 3.88 -5.36 7.02
N GLY A 135 5.04 -5.05 7.60
CA GLY A 135 6.32 -5.67 7.27
C GLY A 135 6.32 -7.18 7.57
N ALA A 136 5.74 -7.59 8.70
CA ALA A 136 5.58 -9.00 9.07
C ALA A 136 4.70 -9.75 8.06
N GLU A 137 3.61 -9.14 7.57
CA GLU A 137 2.76 -9.75 6.52
C GLU A 137 3.50 -9.86 5.18
N ALA A 138 4.23 -8.82 4.78
CA ALA A 138 5.04 -8.84 3.56
C ALA A 138 6.13 -9.92 3.64
N ARG A 139 6.80 -10.04 4.79
CA ARG A 139 7.80 -11.07 5.04
C ARG A 139 7.23 -12.48 4.96
N TYR A 140 6.08 -12.74 5.60
CA TYR A 140 5.38 -14.01 5.51
C TYR A 140 5.07 -14.40 4.06
N ARG A 141 4.67 -13.40 3.25
CA ARG A 141 4.39 -13.52 1.82
C ARG A 141 5.66 -13.59 0.95
N LYS A 142 6.85 -13.65 1.57
CA LYS A 142 8.16 -13.70 0.90
C LYS A 142 8.39 -12.54 -0.07
N LYS A 143 7.94 -11.34 0.33
CA LYS A 143 8.24 -10.13 -0.42
C LYS A 143 9.54 -9.53 0.09
N ASP A 144 10.40 -9.14 -0.86
CA ASP A 144 11.65 -8.44 -0.57
C ASP A 144 11.41 -6.95 -0.41
N VAL A 145 10.42 -6.42 -1.14
CA VAL A 145 10.09 -5.00 -1.17
C VAL A 145 8.58 -4.80 -0.99
N LEU A 146 8.21 -3.97 -0.04
CA LEU A 146 6.87 -3.41 0.11
C LEU A 146 6.86 -2.02 -0.51
N LEU A 147 6.00 -1.80 -1.53
CA LEU A 147 5.88 -0.53 -2.25
C LEU A 147 5.10 0.50 -1.41
N ALA A 148 5.69 0.88 -0.30
CA ALA A 148 5.16 1.77 0.74
C ALA A 148 6.31 2.33 1.61
N PRO A 149 6.07 3.46 2.35
CA PRO A 149 4.86 4.29 2.38
C PRO A 149 4.81 5.34 1.27
N GLY A 150 3.60 5.87 1.01
CA GLY A 150 3.42 7.08 0.22
C GLY A 150 3.62 8.34 1.07
N VAL A 151 4.39 9.33 0.56
CA VAL A 151 4.71 10.54 1.34
C VAL A 151 4.61 11.84 0.54
N ASN A 152 3.92 11.83 -0.59
CA ASN A 152 3.70 13.05 -1.36
C ASN A 152 2.85 14.04 -0.54
N ILE A 153 3.18 15.32 -0.64
CA ILE A 153 2.47 16.38 0.08
C ILE A 153 1.10 16.66 -0.54
N TYR A 154 0.08 16.84 0.28
CA TYR A 154 -1.21 17.35 -0.15
C TYR A 154 -1.05 18.74 -0.74
N ARG A 155 -1.02 18.84 -2.07
CA ARG A 155 -0.96 20.12 -2.78
C ARG A 155 -2.35 20.61 -3.16
N SER A 156 -3.19 19.68 -3.59
CA SER A 156 -4.59 19.92 -3.94
C SER A 156 -5.48 18.98 -3.13
N PRO A 157 -6.56 19.49 -2.50
CA PRO A 157 -7.52 18.64 -1.81
C PRO A 157 -8.35 17.77 -2.78
N LEU A 158 -8.19 17.96 -4.08
CA LEU A 158 -8.88 17.19 -5.11
C LEU A 158 -8.07 15.99 -5.64
N ASN A 159 -6.79 15.89 -5.28
CA ASN A 159 -5.96 14.77 -5.72
C ASN A 159 -6.51 13.43 -5.23
N GLY A 160 -6.78 12.53 -6.15
CA GLY A 160 -7.41 11.24 -5.85
C GLY A 160 -6.62 10.32 -4.94
N ARG A 161 -5.28 10.45 -4.90
CA ARG A 161 -4.42 9.60 -4.06
C ARG A 161 -4.02 10.20 -2.71
N ASN A 162 -4.57 11.33 -2.32
CA ASN A 162 -4.23 11.93 -1.02
C ASN A 162 -4.41 10.96 0.16
N PHE A 163 -5.40 10.07 0.11
CA PHE A 163 -5.63 9.08 1.18
C PHE A 163 -4.43 8.16 1.44
N GLU A 164 -3.54 7.97 0.46
CA GLU A 164 -2.32 7.16 0.58
C GLU A 164 -1.14 7.92 1.20
N TYR A 165 -1.29 9.21 1.48
CA TYR A 165 -0.20 10.10 1.92
C TYR A 165 -0.43 10.59 3.35
N MET A 166 0.56 11.33 3.91
CA MET A 166 0.59 11.70 5.33
C MET A 166 0.15 13.15 5.61
N GLY A 167 -0.40 13.87 4.61
CA GLY A 167 -0.95 15.22 4.81
C GLY A 167 -0.17 16.33 4.12
N GLU A 168 -0.46 17.58 4.54
CA GLU A 168 0.10 18.79 3.92
C GLU A 168 1.37 19.30 4.59
N ASP A 169 1.68 18.85 5.82
CA ASP A 169 2.83 19.29 6.59
C ASP A 169 4.06 18.41 6.30
N PRO A 170 5.14 18.98 5.69
CA PRO A 170 6.35 18.24 5.40
C PRO A 170 7.07 17.75 6.66
N TYR A 171 6.95 18.45 7.79
CA TYR A 171 7.55 18.03 9.06
C TYR A 171 6.83 16.82 9.66
N LEU A 172 5.49 16.83 9.69
CA LEU A 172 4.70 15.70 10.14
C LEU A 172 5.01 14.46 9.28
N SER A 173 4.98 14.61 7.95
CA SER A 173 5.29 13.52 7.02
C SER A 173 6.71 12.96 7.24
N ALA A 174 7.71 13.83 7.45
CA ALA A 174 9.09 13.43 7.76
C ALA A 174 9.18 12.69 9.10
N THR A 175 8.45 13.15 10.13
CA THR A 175 8.47 12.54 11.47
C THR A 175 7.83 11.14 11.45
N MET A 176 6.74 10.96 10.69
CA MET A 176 6.00 9.68 10.65
C MET A 176 6.65 8.65 9.74
N VAL A 177 7.29 9.06 8.64
CA VAL A 177 7.89 8.12 7.68
C VAL A 177 9.06 7.34 8.26
N VAL A 178 9.88 7.95 9.12
CA VAL A 178 11.08 7.33 9.70
C VAL A 178 10.77 6.09 10.53
N PRO A 179 9.91 6.13 11.55
CA PRO A 179 9.56 4.93 12.32
C PRO A 179 8.81 3.89 11.48
N TYR A 180 7.96 4.29 10.52
CA TYR A 180 7.32 3.37 9.60
C TYR A 180 8.35 2.53 8.83
N ILE A 181 9.37 3.17 8.23
CA ILE A 181 10.44 2.49 7.51
C ILE A 181 11.17 1.50 8.42
N LYS A 182 11.52 1.92 9.63
CA LYS A 182 12.23 1.06 10.60
C LYS A 182 11.43 -0.19 10.93
N GLY A 183 10.14 -0.05 11.23
CA GLY A 183 9.26 -1.19 11.51
C GLY A 183 9.17 -2.18 10.33
N VAL A 184 9.04 -1.69 9.10
CA VAL A 184 9.03 -2.56 7.90
C VAL A 184 10.37 -3.29 7.77
N GLN A 185 11.49 -2.58 7.87
CA GLN A 185 12.83 -3.12 7.56
C GLN A 185 13.36 -4.07 8.63
N GLU A 186 12.92 -3.97 9.88
CA GLU A 186 13.22 -4.95 10.92
C GLU A 186 12.69 -6.36 10.61
N ASN A 187 11.61 -6.44 9.82
CA ASN A 187 11.11 -7.71 9.28
C ASN A 187 11.96 -8.25 8.12
N GLY A 188 12.98 -7.50 7.69
CA GLY A 188 13.79 -7.86 6.54
C GLY A 188 13.08 -7.71 5.22
N VAL A 189 12.22 -6.74 5.13
CA VAL A 189 11.55 -6.29 3.92
C VAL A 189 11.96 -4.84 3.68
N ALA A 190 12.32 -4.48 2.45
CA ALA A 190 12.61 -3.10 2.12
C ALA A 190 11.33 -2.28 2.10
N ALA A 191 11.31 -1.16 2.81
CA ALA A 191 10.35 -0.10 2.53
C ALA A 191 10.75 0.57 1.21
N CYS A 192 9.75 0.83 0.34
CA CYS A 192 9.94 1.56 -0.93
C CYS A 192 9.13 2.86 -0.88
N VAL A 193 9.78 3.91 -0.44
CA VAL A 193 9.13 5.22 -0.23
C VAL A 193 8.75 5.83 -1.57
N LYS A 194 7.50 6.31 -1.70
CA LYS A 194 6.92 6.73 -2.98
C LYS A 194 6.05 7.99 -2.88
N HIS A 195 5.81 8.68 -3.97
CA HIS A 195 6.39 8.59 -5.30
C HIS A 195 7.39 9.74 -5.48
N TYR A 196 8.64 9.44 -5.71
CA TYR A 196 9.75 10.41 -5.75
C TYR A 196 9.91 10.97 -7.17
N ALA A 197 9.58 12.23 -7.42
CA ALA A 197 8.93 13.18 -6.53
C ALA A 197 7.91 13.99 -7.33
N LEU A 198 7.04 14.72 -6.60
CA LEU A 198 6.13 15.69 -7.19
C LEU A 198 4.89 15.08 -7.86
N ASN A 199 4.49 13.86 -7.55
CA ASN A 199 3.22 13.28 -7.99
C ASN A 199 2.08 13.77 -7.07
N ASN A 200 1.55 14.97 -7.35
CA ASN A 200 0.58 15.65 -6.49
C ASN A 200 -0.79 15.83 -7.16
N GLN A 201 -1.02 15.14 -8.28
CA GLN A 201 -2.31 15.02 -8.98
C GLN A 201 -2.33 13.74 -9.79
N GLU A 202 -3.53 13.21 -10.06
CA GLU A 202 -3.72 12.02 -10.88
C GLU A 202 -4.07 12.35 -12.33
N PHE A 203 -4.80 13.43 -12.53
CA PHE A 203 -5.15 13.87 -13.89
C PHE A 203 -3.89 14.20 -14.70
N ASN A 204 -3.75 13.54 -15.85
CA ASN A 204 -2.59 13.68 -16.73
C ASN A 204 -1.22 13.43 -16.05
N ARG A 205 -1.16 12.60 -15.00
CA ARG A 205 0.04 12.35 -14.20
C ARG A 205 1.26 11.93 -15.05
N HIS A 206 1.07 11.22 -16.16
CA HIS A 206 2.15 10.79 -17.06
C HIS A 206 2.73 11.89 -17.95
N THR A 207 2.05 13.04 -18.08
CA THR A 207 2.45 14.12 -19.00
C THR A 207 2.58 15.48 -18.32
N THR A 208 2.15 15.58 -17.06
CA THR A 208 2.27 16.82 -16.28
C THR A 208 3.74 17.15 -16.04
N ASN A 209 4.18 18.32 -16.52
CA ASN A 209 5.52 18.83 -16.29
C ASN A 209 5.51 19.84 -15.14
N VAL A 210 5.89 19.39 -13.96
CA VAL A 210 5.82 20.19 -12.73
C VAL A 210 6.84 21.32 -12.76
N GLN A 211 6.38 22.53 -12.39
CA GLN A 211 7.17 23.73 -12.28
C GLN A 211 7.11 24.28 -10.85
N LEU A 212 8.25 24.47 -10.23
CA LEU A 212 8.35 25.06 -8.89
C LEU A 212 9.75 25.65 -8.66
N SER A 213 9.89 26.51 -7.66
CA SER A 213 11.17 27.02 -7.24
C SER A 213 11.98 25.97 -6.45
N ASP A 214 13.30 26.08 -6.41
CA ASP A 214 14.13 25.23 -5.56
C ASP A 214 13.73 25.35 -4.09
N ARG A 215 13.33 26.53 -3.63
CA ARG A 215 12.83 26.72 -2.28
C ARG A 215 11.62 25.83 -1.98
N ALA A 216 10.62 25.83 -2.85
CA ALA A 216 9.43 24.98 -2.69
C ALA A 216 9.82 23.50 -2.74
N LEU A 217 10.71 23.13 -3.67
CA LEU A 217 11.19 21.75 -3.79
C LEU A 217 11.81 21.26 -2.48
N TYR A 218 12.76 21.99 -1.92
CA TYR A 218 13.52 21.58 -0.73
C TYR A 218 12.79 21.78 0.60
N GLU A 219 11.89 22.78 0.70
CA GLU A 219 11.21 23.07 1.96
C GLU A 219 9.87 22.35 2.10
N ILE A 220 9.22 21.98 0.99
CA ILE A 220 7.86 21.40 1.00
C ILE A 220 7.82 19.95 0.49
N TYR A 221 8.36 19.71 -0.72
CA TYR A 221 8.11 18.43 -1.41
C TYR A 221 9.15 17.35 -1.11
N LEU A 222 10.37 17.71 -0.74
CA LEU A 222 11.45 16.74 -0.49
C LEU A 222 11.71 16.36 0.97
N PRO A 223 11.28 17.10 2.01
CA PRO A 223 11.68 16.79 3.40
C PRO A 223 11.35 15.38 3.86
N ALA A 224 10.16 14.85 3.53
CA ALA A 224 9.78 13.48 3.90
C ALA A 224 10.68 12.43 3.23
N PHE A 225 11.03 12.60 1.95
CA PHE A 225 11.97 11.72 1.25
C PHE A 225 13.39 11.83 1.81
N LYS A 226 13.84 13.04 2.15
CA LYS A 226 15.15 13.24 2.77
C LYS A 226 15.23 12.53 4.11
N ALA A 227 14.23 12.69 4.97
CA ALA A 227 14.14 11.99 6.25
C ALA A 227 14.10 10.46 6.06
N ALA A 228 13.35 9.97 5.07
CA ALA A 228 13.30 8.56 4.74
C ALA A 228 14.68 7.99 4.39
N VAL A 229 15.51 8.74 3.66
CA VAL A 229 16.88 8.35 3.29
C VAL A 229 17.84 8.47 4.47
N GLN A 230 17.93 9.67 5.06
CA GLN A 230 19.01 10.01 6.00
C GLN A 230 18.76 9.57 7.44
N GLU A 231 17.49 9.47 7.86
CA GLU A 231 17.09 9.10 9.22
C GLU A 231 16.41 7.74 9.27
N GLY A 232 15.57 7.44 8.27
CA GLY A 232 14.88 6.15 8.14
C GLY A 232 15.76 5.04 7.56
N GLY A 233 16.79 5.40 6.80
CA GLY A 233 17.70 4.46 6.15
C GLY A 233 16.95 3.54 5.18
N THR A 234 16.01 4.07 4.40
CA THR A 234 15.21 3.27 3.46
C THR A 234 16.08 2.55 2.44
N TRP A 235 15.74 1.28 2.13
CA TRP A 235 16.51 0.47 1.19
C TRP A 235 16.04 0.60 -0.26
N SER A 236 14.87 1.19 -0.47
CA SER A 236 14.39 1.48 -1.83
C SER A 236 13.50 2.72 -1.87
N ILE A 237 13.44 3.32 -3.06
CA ILE A 237 12.58 4.46 -3.39
C ILE A 237 11.95 4.21 -4.75
N MET A 238 10.66 4.55 -4.91
CA MET A 238 9.98 4.51 -6.19
C MET A 238 9.93 5.90 -6.81
N GLY A 239 10.36 6.01 -8.07
CA GLY A 239 10.17 7.21 -8.88
C GLY A 239 8.69 7.51 -9.14
N SER A 240 8.39 8.69 -9.67
CA SER A 240 7.02 9.10 -10.00
C SER A 240 6.79 9.25 -11.50
N TYR A 241 5.52 9.31 -11.93
CA TYR A 241 5.15 9.38 -13.35
C TYR A 241 5.42 10.73 -14.01
N ASN A 242 5.22 11.82 -13.27
CA ASN A 242 5.28 13.18 -13.80
C ASN A 242 6.67 13.57 -14.33
N LEU A 243 6.68 14.61 -15.16
CA LEU A 243 7.92 15.26 -15.53
C LEU A 243 8.27 16.36 -14.51
N TYR A 244 9.55 16.60 -14.36
CA TYR A 244 10.11 17.75 -13.69
C TYR A 244 11.21 18.36 -14.58
N GLN A 245 11.07 19.64 -14.91
CA GLN A 245 11.98 20.34 -15.83
C GLN A 245 12.17 19.61 -17.19
N GLY A 246 11.09 19.05 -17.71
CA GLY A 246 11.08 18.38 -19.02
C GLY A 246 11.58 16.95 -19.05
N GLN A 247 11.99 16.36 -17.92
CA GLN A 247 12.38 14.95 -17.81
C GLN A 247 11.42 14.20 -16.89
N HIS A 248 11.03 12.98 -17.26
CA HIS A 248 10.25 12.11 -16.36
C HIS A 248 11.01 11.81 -15.08
N ALA A 249 10.35 11.88 -13.94
CA ALA A 249 10.96 11.73 -12.62
C ALA A 249 11.72 10.41 -12.46
N CYS A 250 11.24 9.32 -13.05
CA CYS A 250 11.91 8.02 -13.04
C CYS A 250 13.29 7.98 -13.74
N HIS A 251 13.65 9.01 -14.49
CA HIS A 251 15.00 9.15 -15.08
C HIS A 251 15.46 10.63 -15.10
N ASN A 252 14.95 11.43 -14.16
CA ASN A 252 15.32 12.82 -14.01
C ASN A 252 16.68 12.95 -13.31
N LYS A 253 17.66 13.56 -14.01
CA LYS A 253 19.02 13.72 -13.49
C LYS A 253 19.04 14.50 -12.17
N ARG A 254 18.34 15.64 -12.12
CA ARG A 254 18.32 16.50 -10.93
C ARG A 254 17.79 15.77 -9.71
N LEU A 255 16.69 15.02 -9.86
CA LEU A 255 16.07 14.30 -8.75
C LEU A 255 16.89 13.09 -8.32
N LEU A 256 17.20 12.17 -9.28
CA LEU A 256 17.77 10.87 -8.93
C LEU A 256 19.28 10.92 -8.70
N LYS A 257 20.03 11.69 -9.53
CA LYS A 257 21.46 11.72 -9.40
C LYS A 257 21.91 12.84 -8.48
N ASP A 258 21.60 14.09 -8.83
CA ASP A 258 22.20 15.24 -8.15
C ASP A 258 21.69 15.33 -6.68
N ILE A 259 20.37 15.15 -6.44
CA ILE A 259 19.80 15.26 -5.09
C ILE A 259 19.86 13.91 -4.35
N LEU A 260 19.26 12.85 -4.90
CA LEU A 260 19.08 11.60 -4.17
C LEU A 260 20.43 10.90 -3.91
N ARG A 261 21.26 10.74 -4.95
CA ARG A 261 22.55 10.05 -4.84
C ARG A 261 23.65 10.93 -4.28
N ASP A 262 23.92 12.07 -4.95
CA ASP A 262 25.11 12.87 -4.68
C ASP A 262 24.95 13.73 -3.42
N GLU A 263 23.78 14.35 -3.19
CA GLU A 263 23.53 15.21 -2.03
C GLU A 263 23.14 14.43 -0.77
N TRP A 264 22.22 13.45 -0.90
CA TRP A 264 21.71 12.70 0.26
C TRP A 264 22.45 11.40 0.55
N GLY A 265 23.26 10.90 -0.38
CA GLY A 265 24.05 9.68 -0.23
C GLY A 265 23.21 8.39 -0.26
N PHE A 266 22.09 8.36 -0.99
CA PHE A 266 21.25 7.18 -1.07
C PHE A 266 21.98 6.02 -1.77
N ASP A 267 22.13 4.88 -1.09
CA ASP A 267 22.81 3.66 -1.55
C ASP A 267 21.85 2.50 -1.88
N GLY A 268 20.54 2.74 -1.76
CA GLY A 268 19.49 1.75 -2.03
C GLY A 268 19.08 1.69 -3.50
N VAL A 269 17.99 0.94 -3.77
CA VAL A 269 17.44 0.73 -5.12
C VAL A 269 16.43 1.81 -5.47
N VAL A 270 16.60 2.45 -6.63
CA VAL A 270 15.58 3.27 -7.26
C VAL A 270 14.76 2.39 -8.20
N VAL A 271 13.49 2.19 -7.85
CA VAL A 271 12.51 1.45 -8.65
C VAL A 271 11.69 2.45 -9.46
N SER A 272 11.40 2.17 -10.73
CA SER A 272 10.45 2.98 -11.47
C SER A 272 9.03 2.75 -10.95
N ASP A 273 8.17 3.76 -11.06
CA ASP A 273 6.74 3.46 -11.11
C ASP A 273 6.40 2.72 -12.42
N TRP A 274 5.28 2.00 -12.46
CA TRP A 274 4.93 1.08 -13.55
C TRP A 274 4.67 1.82 -14.86
N GLY A 275 5.65 1.77 -15.77
CA GLY A 275 5.62 2.53 -17.01
C GLY A 275 6.22 3.94 -16.91
N GLY A 276 6.93 4.26 -15.83
CA GLY A 276 7.53 5.58 -15.61
C GLY A 276 8.83 5.83 -16.37
N VAL A 277 9.47 4.81 -16.94
CA VAL A 277 10.68 4.96 -17.76
C VAL A 277 10.32 5.17 -19.23
N HIS A 278 10.91 6.18 -19.85
CA HIS A 278 10.60 6.60 -21.22
C HIS A 278 11.84 6.79 -22.11
N ASN A 279 13.06 6.61 -21.57
CA ASN A 279 14.30 6.84 -22.31
C ASN A 279 15.45 6.00 -21.76
N THR A 280 16.04 5.15 -22.61
CA THR A 280 17.14 4.23 -22.24
C THR A 280 18.37 4.97 -21.75
N GLU A 281 18.87 5.97 -22.51
CA GLU A 281 20.12 6.66 -22.17
C GLU A 281 19.97 7.44 -20.85
N GLN A 282 18.85 8.14 -20.67
CA GLN A 282 18.58 8.84 -19.42
C GLN A 282 18.44 7.87 -18.23
N ALA A 283 17.78 6.74 -18.40
CA ALA A 283 17.67 5.73 -17.35
C ALA A 283 19.03 5.11 -16.98
N ILE A 284 19.92 4.91 -17.99
CA ILE A 284 21.29 4.44 -17.77
C ILE A 284 22.05 5.44 -16.88
N HIS A 285 22.09 6.72 -17.26
CA HIS A 285 23.04 7.69 -16.71
C HIS A 285 22.53 8.46 -15.50
N ASN A 286 21.22 8.50 -15.28
CA ASN A 286 20.61 9.39 -14.29
C ASN A 286 20.20 8.71 -12.97
N GLY A 287 20.58 7.45 -12.72
CA GLY A 287 20.41 6.84 -11.40
C GLY A 287 19.19 5.94 -11.19
N MET A 288 18.42 5.61 -12.26
CA MET A 288 17.39 4.56 -12.22
C MET A 288 18.06 3.19 -12.12
N ASP A 289 17.65 2.32 -11.18
CA ASP A 289 18.24 1.00 -11.02
C ASP A 289 17.36 -0.12 -11.58
N LEU A 290 16.06 -0.06 -11.39
CA LEU A 290 15.17 -1.19 -11.64
C LEU A 290 13.87 -0.74 -12.30
N GLU A 291 13.64 -1.20 -13.53
CA GLU A 291 12.52 -0.78 -14.37
C GLU A 291 11.36 -1.77 -14.31
N PHE A 292 10.13 -1.24 -14.12
CA PHE A 292 8.87 -1.99 -14.11
C PHE A 292 7.81 -1.36 -15.01
N GLY A 293 6.94 -2.20 -15.56
CA GLY A 293 5.67 -1.83 -16.18
C GLY A 293 5.74 -1.13 -17.54
N SER A 294 6.92 -1.02 -18.16
CA SER A 294 7.09 -0.27 -19.42
C SER A 294 6.40 -0.93 -20.62
N TRP A 295 5.92 -0.07 -21.51
CA TRP A 295 5.27 -0.47 -22.77
C TRP A 295 6.13 -0.02 -23.93
N THR A 296 6.87 -0.95 -24.52
CA THR A 296 7.83 -0.66 -25.57
C THR A 296 7.56 -1.47 -26.83
N ASN A 297 7.94 -0.92 -27.98
CA ASN A 297 7.86 -1.59 -29.28
C ASN A 297 6.48 -2.16 -29.65
N GLY A 298 5.39 -1.54 -29.16
CA GLY A 298 4.01 -1.96 -29.43
C GLY A 298 3.60 -3.27 -28.75
N LEU A 299 4.41 -3.80 -27.86
CA LEU A 299 4.05 -4.98 -27.06
C LEU A 299 3.18 -4.56 -25.88
N SER A 300 2.13 -5.33 -25.64
CA SER A 300 1.25 -5.09 -24.48
C SER A 300 1.80 -5.74 -23.22
N ALA A 301 1.52 -5.15 -22.06
CA ALA A 301 1.78 -5.76 -20.77
C ALA A 301 1.13 -7.16 -20.72
N GLY A 302 1.77 -8.09 -20.03
CA GLY A 302 1.32 -9.47 -19.98
C GLY A 302 1.86 -10.39 -21.07
N THR A 303 2.54 -9.86 -22.05
CA THR A 303 3.29 -10.67 -23.03
C THR A 303 4.68 -10.91 -22.46
N ARG A 304 5.09 -12.18 -22.26
CA ARG A 304 6.37 -12.51 -21.61
C ARG A 304 7.58 -11.83 -22.24
N ASN A 305 7.63 -11.75 -23.55
CA ASN A 305 8.71 -11.09 -24.30
C ASN A 305 8.59 -9.54 -24.31
N ALA A 306 7.54 -8.95 -23.74
CA ALA A 306 7.49 -7.50 -23.55
C ALA A 306 8.59 -7.02 -22.59
N TYR A 307 8.88 -7.78 -21.54
CA TYR A 307 9.92 -7.46 -20.56
C TYR A 307 11.31 -7.33 -21.19
N ASP A 308 11.63 -8.16 -22.18
CA ASP A 308 12.90 -8.11 -22.92
C ASP A 308 13.08 -6.82 -23.73
N ASN A 309 12.00 -6.10 -24.02
CA ASN A 309 12.01 -4.86 -24.77
C ASN A 309 11.94 -3.59 -23.90
N TYR A 310 11.97 -3.74 -22.59
CA TYR A 310 12.03 -2.61 -21.67
C TYR A 310 13.28 -1.76 -21.91
N PHE A 311 13.28 -0.51 -21.49
CA PHE A 311 14.36 0.45 -21.76
C PHE A 311 15.71 0.00 -21.16
N LEU A 312 15.70 -0.65 -20.00
CA LEU A 312 16.89 -1.23 -19.36
C LEU A 312 17.13 -2.71 -19.72
N ALA A 313 16.36 -3.31 -20.64
CA ALA A 313 16.52 -4.68 -21.12
C ALA A 313 17.39 -4.74 -22.39
N PHE A 314 16.89 -5.32 -23.50
CA PHE A 314 17.62 -5.42 -24.78
C PHE A 314 18.11 -4.09 -25.34
N PRO A 315 17.39 -2.97 -25.25
CA PRO A 315 17.94 -1.68 -25.67
C PRO A 315 19.26 -1.35 -24.96
N TYR A 316 19.33 -1.56 -23.63
CA TYR A 316 20.56 -1.33 -22.87
C TYR A 316 21.68 -2.32 -23.26
N LEU A 317 21.37 -3.63 -23.31
CA LEU A 317 22.31 -4.68 -23.73
C LEU A 317 22.90 -4.39 -25.11
N LYS A 318 22.06 -3.92 -26.03
CA LYS A 318 22.48 -3.54 -27.38
C LYS A 318 23.51 -2.39 -27.37
N LEU A 319 23.25 -1.33 -26.62
CA LEU A 319 24.16 -0.19 -26.50
C LEU A 319 25.52 -0.61 -25.93
N ILE A 320 25.54 -1.51 -24.94
CA ILE A 320 26.80 -2.05 -24.40
C ILE A 320 27.56 -2.88 -25.46
N LYS A 321 26.87 -3.80 -26.16
CA LYS A 321 27.48 -4.66 -27.17
C LYS A 321 28.00 -3.87 -28.38
N GLU A 322 27.38 -2.74 -28.71
CA GLU A 322 27.83 -1.80 -29.74
C GLU A 322 28.94 -0.86 -29.24
N GLY A 323 29.36 -0.94 -27.99
CA GLY A 323 30.38 -0.07 -27.39
C GLY A 323 29.96 1.39 -27.24
N LYS A 324 28.67 1.69 -27.30
CA LYS A 324 28.12 3.05 -27.14
C LYS A 324 28.04 3.51 -25.67
N VAL A 325 27.86 2.56 -24.75
CA VAL A 325 27.91 2.78 -23.31
C VAL A 325 28.79 1.72 -22.67
N GLY A 326 29.39 2.05 -21.51
CA GLY A 326 30.19 1.11 -20.73
C GLY A 326 29.33 0.23 -19.84
N THR A 327 29.98 -0.62 -19.03
CA THR A 327 29.30 -1.49 -18.04
C THR A 327 29.29 -0.90 -16.65
N LYS A 328 29.92 0.24 -16.41
CA LYS A 328 30.07 0.83 -15.08
C LYS A 328 28.71 1.12 -14.42
N GLU A 329 27.85 1.81 -15.13
CA GLU A 329 26.50 2.13 -14.62
C GLU A 329 25.63 0.87 -14.45
N LEU A 330 25.83 -0.16 -15.28
CA LEU A 330 25.16 -1.44 -15.09
C LEU A 330 25.65 -2.13 -13.79
N ASP A 331 26.95 -2.13 -13.56
CA ASP A 331 27.55 -2.71 -12.36
C ASP A 331 27.08 -1.98 -11.09
N GLU A 332 26.95 -0.66 -11.14
CA GLU A 332 26.36 0.14 -10.04
C GLU A 332 24.91 -0.25 -9.74
N LYS A 333 24.05 -0.34 -10.78
CA LYS A 333 22.65 -0.75 -10.65
C LYS A 333 22.53 -2.16 -10.07
N VAL A 334 23.26 -3.11 -10.62
CA VAL A 334 23.27 -4.51 -10.16
C VAL A 334 23.79 -4.60 -8.73
N SER A 335 24.79 -3.80 -8.35
CA SER A 335 25.29 -3.74 -6.97
C SER A 335 24.20 -3.31 -5.99
N ASN A 336 23.40 -2.30 -6.36
CA ASN A 336 22.27 -1.85 -5.54
C ASN A 336 21.21 -2.95 -5.39
N VAL A 337 20.85 -3.66 -6.45
CA VAL A 337 19.89 -4.77 -6.41
C VAL A 337 20.44 -5.95 -5.60
N LEU A 338 21.71 -6.33 -5.78
CA LEU A 338 22.35 -7.38 -4.99
C LEU A 338 22.40 -7.04 -3.49
N ARG A 339 22.75 -5.79 -3.16
CA ARG A 339 22.74 -5.29 -1.78
C ARG A 339 21.35 -5.46 -1.16
N LEU A 340 20.30 -5.14 -1.90
CA LEU A 340 18.92 -5.31 -1.46
C LEU A 340 18.59 -6.80 -1.24
N ILE A 341 18.91 -7.69 -2.19
CA ILE A 341 18.70 -9.14 -2.05
C ILE A 341 19.46 -9.71 -0.85
N PHE A 342 20.69 -9.25 -0.59
CA PHE A 342 21.46 -9.71 0.58
C PHE A 342 20.92 -9.17 1.91
N ARG A 343 20.23 -8.03 1.90
CA ARG A 343 19.50 -7.50 3.07
C ARG A 343 18.13 -8.16 3.24
N THR A 344 17.57 -8.79 2.21
CA THR A 344 16.22 -9.35 2.20
C THR A 344 16.22 -10.87 2.10
N SER A 345 15.97 -11.48 0.97
CA SER A 345 15.80 -12.94 0.83
C SER A 345 17.04 -13.76 1.15
N MET A 346 18.25 -13.19 1.07
CA MET A 346 19.50 -13.87 1.39
C MET A 346 20.07 -13.54 2.79
N ASP A 347 19.28 -12.94 3.67
CA ASP A 347 19.64 -12.81 5.08
C ASP A 347 18.94 -13.90 5.89
N PRO A 348 19.68 -14.85 6.49
CA PRO A 348 19.11 -15.96 7.25
C PRO A 348 18.60 -15.56 8.64
N HIS A 349 18.94 -14.37 9.13
CA HIS A 349 18.61 -13.92 10.49
C HIS A 349 17.25 -13.23 10.59
N LYS A 350 16.51 -13.16 9.49
CA LYS A 350 15.21 -12.47 9.44
C LYS A 350 14.11 -13.26 10.10
N PRO A 351 13.11 -12.53 10.68
CA PRO A 351 11.92 -13.18 11.20
C PRO A 351 11.16 -13.91 10.07
N PHE A 352 10.36 -14.87 10.47
CA PHE A 352 9.53 -15.62 9.51
C PHE A 352 8.35 -14.79 9.01
N GLY A 353 7.88 -13.84 9.82
CA GLY A 353 6.68 -13.06 9.58
C GLY A 353 5.39 -13.77 9.99
N SER A 354 4.28 -13.07 9.89
CA SER A 354 2.93 -13.58 10.16
C SER A 354 1.93 -12.89 9.22
N LEU A 355 0.79 -13.53 8.94
CA LEU A 355 -0.22 -13.00 8.01
C LEU A 355 -1.60 -12.99 8.67
N GLY A 356 -2.24 -11.83 8.72
CA GLY A 356 -3.61 -11.70 9.21
C GLY A 356 -3.78 -12.18 10.65
N SER A 357 -2.80 -11.94 11.50
CA SER A 357 -2.86 -12.34 12.91
C SER A 357 -3.81 -11.42 13.70
N PRO A 358 -4.31 -11.87 14.87
CA PRO A 358 -5.11 -11.02 15.76
C PRO A 358 -4.37 -9.75 16.20
N GLU A 359 -3.05 -9.84 16.40
CA GLU A 359 -2.20 -8.73 16.79
C GLU A 359 -2.14 -7.65 15.70
N HIS A 360 -2.13 -8.04 14.42
CA HIS A 360 -2.20 -7.10 13.30
C HIS A 360 -3.56 -6.38 13.25
N GLY A 361 -4.65 -7.10 13.49
CA GLY A 361 -5.98 -6.50 13.63
C GLY A 361 -6.01 -5.50 14.79
N GLN A 362 -5.45 -5.86 15.94
CA GLN A 362 -5.37 -5.00 17.11
C GLN A 362 -4.54 -3.74 16.84
N ALA A 363 -3.37 -3.86 16.21
CA ALA A 363 -2.56 -2.71 15.81
C ALA A 363 -3.33 -1.79 14.85
N GLY A 364 -4.02 -2.36 13.86
CA GLY A 364 -4.87 -1.59 12.95
C GLY A 364 -5.98 -0.84 13.69
N ARG A 365 -6.61 -1.47 14.67
CA ARG A 365 -7.64 -0.85 15.52
C ARG A 365 -7.10 0.30 16.37
N GLU A 366 -5.98 0.11 17.05
CA GLU A 366 -5.36 1.13 17.89
C GLU A 366 -4.96 2.37 17.07
N ILE A 367 -4.35 2.16 15.89
CA ILE A 367 -4.03 3.24 14.97
C ILE A 367 -5.30 3.98 14.51
N ALA A 368 -6.37 3.24 14.22
CA ALA A 368 -7.65 3.82 13.82
C ALA A 368 -8.25 4.67 14.94
N GLU A 369 -8.30 4.16 16.19
CA GLU A 369 -8.85 4.87 17.34
C GLU A 369 -8.07 6.16 17.66
N GLU A 370 -6.72 6.14 17.55
CA GLU A 370 -5.89 7.33 17.74
C GLU A 370 -6.03 8.34 16.59
N GLY A 371 -6.28 7.88 15.37
CA GLY A 371 -6.39 8.74 14.19
C GLY A 371 -7.75 9.39 13.98
N ILE A 372 -8.83 8.87 14.56
CA ILE A 372 -10.18 9.45 14.44
C ILE A 372 -10.22 10.85 15.05
N VAL A 373 -10.81 11.82 14.32
CA VAL A 373 -10.85 13.22 14.74
C VAL A 373 -12.30 13.64 15.06
N LEU A 374 -12.50 14.19 16.25
CA LEU A 374 -13.75 14.86 16.62
C LEU A 374 -13.71 16.31 16.11
N LEU A 375 -14.40 16.60 15.01
CA LEU A 375 -14.44 17.94 14.42
C LEU A 375 -15.40 18.88 15.17
N GLN A 376 -16.52 18.35 15.62
CA GLN A 376 -17.55 19.12 16.31
C GLN A 376 -18.32 18.25 17.29
N ASN A 377 -18.71 18.80 18.46
CA ASN A 377 -19.57 18.14 19.44
C ASN A 377 -20.37 19.17 20.27
N ASN A 378 -21.29 19.87 19.62
CA ASN A 378 -22.14 20.87 20.25
C ASN A 378 -23.23 20.18 21.10
N GLY A 379 -23.38 20.63 22.31
CA GLY A 379 -24.39 20.06 23.23
C GLY A 379 -24.03 18.68 23.80
N ASN A 380 -22.79 18.23 23.66
CA ASN A 380 -22.29 16.94 24.16
C ASN A 380 -23.14 15.74 23.66
N VAL A 381 -23.44 15.71 22.36
CA VAL A 381 -24.15 14.59 21.72
C VAL A 381 -23.32 13.32 21.75
N LEU A 382 -22.01 13.44 21.64
CA LEU A 382 -21.03 12.36 21.83
C LEU A 382 -20.41 12.43 23.23
N PRO A 383 -20.09 11.29 23.86
CA PRO A 383 -20.38 9.93 23.39
C PRO A 383 -21.86 9.57 23.50
N ILE A 384 -22.32 8.60 22.70
CA ILE A 384 -23.66 8.03 22.78
C ILE A 384 -23.85 7.38 24.17
N ASP A 385 -24.80 7.86 24.95
CA ASP A 385 -25.09 7.31 26.28
C ASP A 385 -25.94 6.02 26.18
N LEU A 386 -25.27 4.87 26.16
CA LEU A 386 -25.93 3.57 26.07
C LEU A 386 -26.80 3.19 27.28
N ASN A 387 -26.77 3.98 28.38
CA ASN A 387 -27.69 3.76 29.51
C ASN A 387 -29.05 4.45 29.26
N LYS A 388 -29.08 5.42 28.36
CA LYS A 388 -30.31 6.17 28.01
C LYS A 388 -30.85 5.78 26.62
N ALA A 389 -29.96 5.50 25.68
CA ALA A 389 -30.35 5.15 24.31
C ALA A 389 -31.16 3.83 24.30
N LYS A 390 -32.32 3.87 23.67
CA LYS A 390 -33.17 2.70 23.41
C LYS A 390 -33.14 2.36 21.92
N LYS A 391 -32.96 3.36 21.06
CA LYS A 391 -32.95 3.20 19.61
C LYS A 391 -31.93 4.12 18.95
N ILE A 392 -31.10 3.56 18.13
CA ILE A 392 -30.08 4.26 17.33
C ILE A 392 -30.37 4.01 15.86
N ALA A 393 -30.61 5.06 15.09
CA ALA A 393 -30.74 4.99 13.64
C ALA A 393 -29.37 5.14 12.99
N VAL A 394 -28.97 4.18 12.17
CA VAL A 394 -27.78 4.24 11.32
C VAL A 394 -28.22 4.49 9.89
N ILE A 395 -27.67 5.54 9.28
CA ILE A 395 -28.06 5.97 7.93
C ILE A 395 -26.81 6.15 7.08
N GLY A 396 -26.90 5.81 5.80
CA GLY A 396 -25.84 6.02 4.81
C GLY A 396 -25.27 4.74 4.24
N GLU A 397 -24.91 4.78 2.95
CA GLU A 397 -24.31 3.65 2.25
C GLU A 397 -22.95 3.27 2.87
N ASN A 398 -22.17 4.27 3.30
CA ASN A 398 -20.85 4.02 3.89
C ASN A 398 -20.92 3.24 5.23
N ALA A 399 -22.11 3.09 5.81
CA ALA A 399 -22.31 2.21 6.96
C ALA A 399 -22.12 0.72 6.64
N ILE A 400 -22.31 0.33 5.37
CA ILE A 400 -22.28 -1.06 4.92
C ILE A 400 -21.27 -1.34 3.80
N LYS A 401 -20.76 -0.29 3.13
CA LYS A 401 -19.85 -0.43 1.99
C LYS A 401 -18.46 -0.82 2.47
N MET A 402 -17.87 -1.85 1.84
CA MET A 402 -16.48 -2.21 2.05
C MET A 402 -15.55 -1.15 1.45
N MET A 403 -14.60 -0.67 2.25
CA MET A 403 -13.65 0.40 1.88
C MET A 403 -12.22 -0.09 1.64
N THR A 404 -11.94 -1.36 1.89
CA THR A 404 -10.61 -1.95 1.67
C THR A 404 -10.36 -2.33 0.21
N VAL A 405 -11.42 -2.46 -0.59
CA VAL A 405 -11.37 -2.71 -2.04
C VAL A 405 -11.56 -1.41 -2.79
N GLY A 406 -10.85 -1.22 -3.90
CA GLY A 406 -10.86 0.01 -4.71
C GLY A 406 -9.66 0.92 -4.42
N GLY A 407 -9.66 2.11 -5.02
CA GLY A 407 -8.60 3.10 -4.86
C GLY A 407 -7.36 2.88 -5.71
N GLY A 408 -7.32 1.87 -6.58
CA GLY A 408 -6.18 1.61 -7.48
C GLY A 408 -5.24 0.52 -7.01
N SER A 409 -3.94 0.77 -7.13
CA SER A 409 -2.87 -0.14 -6.66
C SER A 409 -2.99 -0.47 -5.17
N SER A 410 -3.66 0.38 -4.40
CA SER A 410 -3.96 0.17 -2.98
C SER A 410 -5.11 -0.80 -2.68
N SER A 411 -5.77 -1.36 -3.71
CA SER A 411 -6.88 -2.29 -3.53
C SER A 411 -6.42 -3.60 -2.88
N LEU A 412 -7.15 -4.07 -1.87
CA LEU A 412 -6.76 -5.22 -1.06
C LEU A 412 -7.78 -6.35 -1.14
N LYS A 413 -7.28 -7.57 -1.02
CA LYS A 413 -8.04 -8.76 -0.67
C LYS A 413 -7.86 -9.04 0.81
N VAL A 414 -8.85 -8.68 1.60
CA VAL A 414 -8.73 -8.74 3.06
C VAL A 414 -9.24 -10.05 3.63
N LYS A 415 -8.71 -10.42 4.78
CA LYS A 415 -9.19 -11.57 5.54
C LYS A 415 -10.59 -11.32 6.10
N TYR A 416 -10.86 -10.10 6.52
CA TYR A 416 -12.16 -9.61 6.99
C TYR A 416 -12.17 -8.07 6.97
N GLU A 417 -13.36 -7.51 6.94
CA GLU A 417 -13.62 -6.08 7.18
C GLU A 417 -14.90 -5.95 7.99
N ILE A 418 -14.82 -5.26 9.12
CA ILE A 418 -15.99 -4.98 9.97
C ILE A 418 -16.59 -3.66 9.52
N SER A 419 -17.81 -3.70 8.99
CA SER A 419 -18.52 -2.50 8.57
C SER A 419 -18.87 -1.60 9.77
N PRO A 420 -19.02 -0.27 9.57
CA PRO A 420 -19.46 0.62 10.63
C PRO A 420 -20.79 0.18 11.29
N LEU A 421 -21.74 -0.31 10.50
CA LEU A 421 -23.00 -0.84 11.00
C LEU A 421 -22.82 -2.07 11.89
N ASP A 422 -22.01 -3.03 11.46
CA ASP A 422 -21.78 -4.27 12.20
C ASP A 422 -20.98 -4.00 13.49
N GLY A 423 -19.98 -3.13 13.42
CA GLY A 423 -19.21 -2.70 14.58
C GLY A 423 -20.10 -2.04 15.64
N LEU A 424 -20.96 -1.11 15.22
CA LEU A 424 -21.89 -0.45 16.13
C LEU A 424 -22.94 -1.43 16.70
N LYS A 425 -23.54 -2.30 15.89
CA LYS A 425 -24.45 -3.35 16.35
C LYS A 425 -23.80 -4.27 17.38
N SER A 426 -22.59 -4.72 17.09
CA SER A 426 -21.82 -5.59 17.99
C SER A 426 -21.55 -4.90 19.32
N ARG A 427 -21.13 -3.63 19.30
CA ARG A 427 -20.79 -2.89 20.54
C ARG A 427 -22.02 -2.52 21.35
N VAL A 428 -23.11 -2.14 20.70
CA VAL A 428 -24.38 -1.78 21.37
C VAL A 428 -25.03 -3.02 22.01
N GLY A 429 -24.98 -4.16 21.32
CA GLY A 429 -25.56 -5.41 21.77
C GLY A 429 -27.05 -5.30 22.06
N SER A 430 -27.48 -5.75 23.25
CA SER A 430 -28.88 -5.69 23.70
C SER A 430 -29.25 -4.38 24.42
N LYS A 431 -28.35 -3.40 24.53
CA LYS A 431 -28.60 -2.15 25.26
C LYS A 431 -29.55 -1.22 24.53
N ALA A 432 -29.50 -1.21 23.19
CA ALA A 432 -30.40 -0.43 22.36
C ALA A 432 -30.67 -1.16 21.04
N GLU A 433 -31.81 -0.85 20.43
CA GLU A 433 -32.11 -1.28 19.06
C GLU A 433 -31.28 -0.46 18.06
N VAL A 434 -30.59 -1.11 17.12
CA VAL A 434 -29.90 -0.44 16.01
C VAL A 434 -30.67 -0.74 14.71
N VAL A 435 -31.28 0.30 14.15
CA VAL A 435 -32.02 0.23 12.88
C VAL A 435 -31.20 0.88 11.76
N TYR A 436 -31.34 0.38 10.54
CA TYR A 436 -30.60 0.88 9.38
C TYR A 436 -31.53 1.35 8.27
N ALA A 437 -31.19 2.49 7.67
CA ALA A 437 -31.77 2.97 6.42
C ALA A 437 -30.68 3.48 5.50
N ARG A 438 -30.81 3.22 4.19
CA ARG A 438 -29.72 3.52 3.25
C ARG A 438 -29.52 5.02 3.03
N GLY A 439 -30.61 5.79 2.92
CA GLY A 439 -30.61 7.25 2.76
C GLY A 439 -30.19 7.74 1.38
N TYR A 440 -29.17 7.16 0.77
CA TYR A 440 -28.71 7.44 -0.60
C TYR A 440 -28.09 6.20 -1.21
N VAL A 441 -27.98 6.17 -2.54
CA VAL A 441 -27.24 5.15 -3.30
C VAL A 441 -26.00 5.78 -3.89
N GLY A 442 -24.85 5.15 -3.64
CA GLY A 442 -23.57 5.54 -4.20
C GLY A 442 -23.25 4.82 -5.52
N ASP A 443 -22.00 4.44 -5.70
CA ASP A 443 -21.58 3.62 -6.83
C ASP A 443 -22.09 2.18 -6.68
N PRO A 444 -23.05 1.77 -7.53
CA PRO A 444 -23.64 0.43 -7.41
C PRO A 444 -22.70 -0.69 -7.89
N THR A 445 -21.64 -0.38 -8.63
CA THR A 445 -20.77 -1.40 -9.22
C THR A 445 -19.79 -1.97 -8.20
N GLY A 446 -19.31 -1.15 -7.28
CA GLY A 446 -18.29 -1.52 -6.30
C GLY A 446 -17.00 -2.04 -6.96
N GLU A 447 -16.79 -1.76 -8.24
CA GLU A 447 -15.64 -2.23 -9.02
C GLU A 447 -14.60 -1.11 -9.18
N TYR A 448 -13.34 -1.49 -9.06
CA TYR A 448 -12.21 -0.66 -9.45
C TYR A 448 -11.19 -1.52 -10.21
N ASN A 449 -10.84 -1.11 -11.43
CA ASN A 449 -9.86 -1.82 -12.29
C ASN A 449 -10.08 -3.34 -12.33
N GLY A 450 -11.35 -3.78 -12.46
CA GLY A 450 -11.72 -5.20 -12.49
C GLY A 450 -11.77 -5.89 -11.12
N VAL A 451 -11.42 -5.21 -10.04
CA VAL A 451 -11.50 -5.75 -8.69
C VAL A 451 -12.91 -5.55 -8.14
N LYS A 452 -13.55 -6.64 -7.74
CA LYS A 452 -14.93 -6.64 -7.23
C LYS A 452 -14.94 -6.79 -5.71
N THR A 453 -15.74 -5.96 -5.05
CA THR A 453 -15.97 -6.11 -3.60
C THR A 453 -16.72 -7.38 -3.25
N GLY A 454 -17.47 -7.93 -4.19
CA GLY A 454 -18.42 -9.02 -3.95
C GLY A 454 -19.71 -8.58 -3.28
N GLN A 455 -19.89 -7.28 -3.00
CA GLN A 455 -21.13 -6.73 -2.45
C GLN A 455 -22.12 -6.39 -3.57
N ASP A 456 -23.40 -6.73 -3.39
CA ASP A 456 -24.48 -6.20 -4.21
C ASP A 456 -25.07 -4.97 -3.52
N LEU A 457 -24.67 -3.79 -4.00
CA LEU A 457 -25.12 -2.50 -3.50
C LEU A 457 -26.21 -1.86 -4.37
N LYS A 458 -26.77 -2.59 -5.33
CA LYS A 458 -27.84 -2.06 -6.19
C LYS A 458 -29.09 -1.78 -5.37
N ASP A 459 -29.69 -0.65 -5.63
CA ASP A 459 -30.98 -0.25 -5.08
C ASP A 459 -31.73 0.55 -6.16
N ASN A 460 -32.94 0.14 -6.47
CA ASN A 460 -33.74 0.73 -7.54
C ASN A 460 -34.73 1.79 -7.02
N ARG A 461 -34.72 2.06 -5.71
CA ARG A 461 -35.57 3.11 -5.13
C ARG A 461 -35.07 4.48 -5.54
N SER A 462 -36.01 5.42 -5.67
CA SER A 462 -35.68 6.83 -5.91
C SER A 462 -34.99 7.47 -4.69
N GLU A 463 -34.27 8.58 -4.93
CA GLU A 463 -33.68 9.36 -3.83
C GLU A 463 -34.73 9.82 -2.82
N ASP A 464 -35.96 10.16 -3.26
CA ASP A 464 -37.05 10.58 -2.37
C ASP A 464 -37.58 9.43 -1.51
N GLU A 465 -37.67 8.21 -2.06
CA GLU A 465 -38.07 7.03 -1.28
C GLU A 465 -37.01 6.68 -0.22
N LEU A 466 -35.72 6.73 -0.58
CA LEU A 466 -34.62 6.49 0.35
C LEU A 466 -34.56 7.55 1.45
N LEU A 467 -34.74 8.82 1.10
CA LEU A 467 -34.82 9.92 2.05
C LEU A 467 -36.02 9.76 3.00
N ALA A 468 -37.20 9.42 2.48
CA ALA A 468 -38.40 9.24 3.29
C ALA A 468 -38.23 8.13 4.33
N GLU A 469 -37.64 6.99 3.95
CA GLU A 469 -37.29 5.90 4.87
C GLU A 469 -36.30 6.38 5.94
N ALA A 470 -35.23 7.07 5.53
CA ALA A 470 -34.22 7.60 6.46
C ALA A 470 -34.83 8.57 7.49
N LEU A 471 -35.69 9.49 7.06
CA LEU A 471 -36.38 10.41 7.94
C LEU A 471 -37.34 9.71 8.90
N GLN A 472 -38.04 8.66 8.44
CA GLN A 472 -38.94 7.89 9.28
C GLN A 472 -38.20 7.20 10.42
N VAL A 473 -37.08 6.51 10.14
CA VAL A 473 -36.30 5.85 11.20
C VAL A 473 -35.58 6.83 12.12
N ALA A 474 -35.19 8.00 11.58
CA ALA A 474 -34.53 9.06 12.34
C ALA A 474 -35.43 9.74 13.38
N LYS A 475 -36.73 9.94 13.05
CA LYS A 475 -37.71 10.59 13.98
C LYS A 475 -37.90 9.81 15.26
N ASP A 476 -37.88 8.48 15.19
CA ASP A 476 -38.19 7.58 16.27
C ASP A 476 -36.95 7.16 17.07
N ALA A 477 -35.76 7.65 16.68
CA ALA A 477 -34.49 7.28 17.29
C ALA A 477 -34.01 8.29 18.33
N ASP A 478 -33.36 7.82 19.39
CA ASP A 478 -32.74 8.68 20.40
C ASP A 478 -31.46 9.34 19.83
N TYR A 479 -30.73 8.62 18.95
CA TYR A 479 -29.56 9.10 18.24
C TYR A 479 -29.64 8.71 16.76
N VAL A 480 -29.11 9.56 15.91
CA VAL A 480 -28.95 9.27 14.48
C VAL A 480 -27.46 9.34 14.15
N VAL A 481 -26.91 8.29 13.56
CA VAL A 481 -25.53 8.25 13.06
C VAL A 481 -25.57 8.11 11.54
N PHE A 482 -25.16 9.17 10.86
CA PHE A 482 -25.01 9.17 9.40
C PHE A 482 -23.59 8.83 9.02
N PHE A 483 -23.39 7.74 8.29
CA PHE A 483 -22.10 7.38 7.72
C PHE A 483 -22.09 7.75 6.24
N GLY A 484 -21.33 8.78 5.91
CA GLY A 484 -21.17 9.29 4.55
C GLY A 484 -19.73 9.66 4.26
N GLY A 485 -19.55 10.50 3.25
CA GLY A 485 -18.25 10.96 2.79
C GLY A 485 -17.93 10.49 1.39
N LEU A 486 -16.68 10.13 1.18
CA LEU A 486 -16.18 9.57 -0.07
C LEU A 486 -16.14 8.05 -0.02
N ASN A 487 -15.81 7.45 -1.15
CA ASN A 487 -15.42 6.05 -1.25
C ASN A 487 -14.20 5.92 -2.17
N LYS A 488 -13.77 4.70 -2.48
CA LYS A 488 -12.58 4.44 -3.29
C LYS A 488 -12.92 4.16 -4.76
N SER A 489 -13.98 4.76 -5.28
CA SER A 489 -14.37 4.70 -6.69
C SER A 489 -13.70 5.83 -7.50
N ASN A 490 -13.75 5.72 -8.82
CA ASN A 490 -13.25 6.76 -9.74
C ASN A 490 -13.83 8.14 -9.40
N HIS A 491 -13.01 9.17 -9.51
CA HIS A 491 -13.34 10.58 -9.20
C HIS A 491 -13.71 10.84 -7.74
N GLN A 492 -13.28 9.95 -6.83
CA GLN A 492 -13.32 10.12 -5.38
C GLN A 492 -11.90 9.91 -4.80
N ASP A 493 -11.71 9.04 -3.80
CA ASP A 493 -10.37 8.70 -3.30
C ASP A 493 -9.82 7.49 -4.10
N CYS A 494 -9.21 7.78 -5.24
CA CYS A 494 -8.85 6.77 -6.23
C CYS A 494 -7.65 7.19 -7.08
N GLU A 495 -6.78 6.24 -7.37
CA GLU A 495 -5.70 6.36 -8.36
C GLU A 495 -6.28 6.58 -9.77
N ASP A 496 -5.52 7.24 -10.65
CA ASP A 496 -5.87 7.62 -12.03
C ASP A 496 -6.97 8.67 -12.18
N SER A 497 -7.54 9.17 -11.10
CA SER A 497 -8.60 10.17 -11.21
C SER A 497 -8.59 11.15 -10.03
N ASP A 498 -8.67 12.44 -10.36
CA ASP A 498 -8.89 13.51 -9.38
C ASP A 498 -10.38 13.79 -9.20
N ARG A 499 -10.73 14.38 -8.06
CA ARG A 499 -12.10 14.84 -7.77
C ARG A 499 -12.41 16.11 -8.54
N ALA A 500 -13.65 16.23 -8.97
CA ALA A 500 -14.12 17.42 -9.69
C ALA A 500 -14.50 18.60 -8.75
N SER A 501 -14.81 18.31 -7.48
CA SER A 501 -15.22 19.32 -6.49
C SER A 501 -14.95 18.85 -5.05
N LEU A 502 -15.01 19.79 -4.10
CA LEU A 502 -14.95 19.48 -2.66
C LEU A 502 -16.27 18.94 -2.09
N GLY A 503 -17.39 19.08 -2.81
CA GLY A 503 -18.70 18.61 -2.36
C GLY A 503 -18.77 17.10 -2.17
N LEU A 504 -19.66 16.66 -1.31
CA LEU A 504 -19.99 15.25 -1.18
C LEU A 504 -20.68 14.73 -2.45
N PRO A 505 -20.34 13.53 -2.93
CA PRO A 505 -21.02 12.92 -4.06
C PRO A 505 -22.45 12.48 -3.68
N TYR A 506 -23.29 12.28 -4.69
CA TYR A 506 -24.66 11.79 -4.53
C TYR A 506 -25.55 12.79 -3.75
N ALA A 507 -26.66 12.32 -3.21
CA ALA A 507 -27.61 13.13 -2.47
C ALA A 507 -27.25 13.37 -0.98
N GLN A 508 -26.02 13.13 -0.57
CA GLN A 508 -25.60 13.11 0.84
C GLN A 508 -25.88 14.43 1.57
N ASP A 509 -25.52 15.58 0.98
CA ASP A 509 -25.73 16.89 1.62
C ASP A 509 -27.22 17.14 1.91
N ARG A 510 -28.11 16.77 0.96
CA ARG A 510 -29.57 16.85 1.14
C ARG A 510 -30.04 15.96 2.29
N VAL A 511 -29.58 14.70 2.33
CA VAL A 511 -29.97 13.75 3.38
C VAL A 511 -29.54 14.25 4.76
N ILE A 512 -28.30 14.74 4.90
CA ILE A 512 -27.78 15.28 6.17
C ILE A 512 -28.61 16.48 6.64
N SER A 513 -28.87 17.46 5.76
CA SER A 513 -29.66 18.66 6.12
C SER A 513 -31.09 18.29 6.49
N GLU A 514 -31.73 17.34 5.84
CA GLU A 514 -33.09 16.91 6.20
C GLU A 514 -33.11 16.12 7.52
N LEU A 515 -32.10 15.29 7.79
CA LEU A 515 -31.94 14.59 9.07
C LEU A 515 -31.77 15.57 10.25
N ALA A 516 -30.99 16.64 10.07
CA ALA A 516 -30.77 17.67 11.10
C ALA A 516 -32.06 18.38 11.54
N LYS A 517 -33.07 18.47 10.64
CA LYS A 517 -34.38 19.05 10.98
C LYS A 517 -35.24 18.16 11.87
N VAL A 518 -35.06 16.83 11.78
CA VAL A 518 -35.93 15.86 12.47
C VAL A 518 -35.34 15.25 13.72
N ASN A 519 -34.00 15.26 13.88
CA ASN A 519 -33.34 14.72 15.07
C ASN A 519 -32.19 15.62 15.53
N LYS A 520 -32.24 16.03 16.80
CA LYS A 520 -31.24 16.94 17.41
C LYS A 520 -29.96 16.23 17.88
N ASN A 521 -29.96 14.91 17.91
CA ASN A 521 -28.81 14.08 18.26
C ASN A 521 -28.24 13.43 16.99
N LEU A 522 -28.13 14.22 15.91
CA LEU A 522 -27.50 13.78 14.67
C LEU A 522 -25.97 13.81 14.79
N ILE A 523 -25.34 12.71 14.49
CA ILE A 523 -23.89 12.54 14.41
C ILE A 523 -23.56 12.22 12.94
N VAL A 524 -22.71 13.02 12.31
CA VAL A 524 -22.19 12.73 10.97
C VAL A 524 -20.78 12.18 11.10
N VAL A 525 -20.57 10.97 10.60
CA VAL A 525 -19.25 10.36 10.46
C VAL A 525 -18.86 10.47 8.99
N ASN A 526 -17.88 11.35 8.72
CA ASN A 526 -17.33 11.56 7.38
C ASN A 526 -16.19 10.56 7.13
N ILE A 527 -16.39 9.61 6.22
CA ILE A 527 -15.39 8.64 5.78
C ILE A 527 -14.76 9.18 4.51
N SER A 528 -13.52 9.66 4.59
CA SER A 528 -12.78 10.18 3.43
C SER A 528 -11.28 10.22 3.72
N GLY A 529 -10.46 10.13 2.66
CA GLY A 529 -9.02 10.39 2.75
C GLY A 529 -8.65 11.82 2.38
N ASN A 530 -9.64 12.64 2.01
CA ASN A 530 -9.51 14.03 1.59
C ASN A 530 -10.44 14.94 2.37
N ALA A 531 -10.18 16.25 2.31
CA ALA A 531 -11.12 17.28 2.74
C ALA A 531 -12.41 17.25 1.90
N VAL A 532 -13.54 17.50 2.54
CA VAL A 532 -14.84 17.64 1.91
C VAL A 532 -15.53 18.92 2.37
N ALA A 533 -16.31 19.54 1.48
CA ALA A 533 -17.18 20.64 1.85
C ALA A 533 -18.34 20.13 2.73
N MET A 534 -18.64 20.86 3.79
CA MET A 534 -19.71 20.54 4.74
C MET A 534 -20.69 21.73 4.84
N PRO A 535 -21.55 21.97 3.82
CA PRO A 535 -22.46 23.12 3.83
C PRO A 535 -23.43 23.11 5.03
N TRP A 536 -23.70 21.94 5.57
CA TRP A 536 -24.56 21.66 6.73
C TRP A 536 -23.84 21.75 8.08
N VAL A 537 -22.58 22.18 8.15
CA VAL A 537 -21.75 22.18 9.38
C VAL A 537 -22.40 22.89 10.56
N ASN A 538 -23.16 23.96 10.31
CA ASN A 538 -23.87 24.70 11.36
C ASN A 538 -25.23 24.08 11.75
N GLU A 539 -25.69 23.08 11.03
CA GLU A 539 -26.97 22.39 11.29
C GLU A 539 -26.77 21.11 12.13
N VAL A 540 -25.58 20.53 12.06
CA VAL A 540 -25.25 19.22 12.66
C VAL A 540 -24.51 19.43 13.98
N PRO A 541 -24.99 18.87 15.11
CA PRO A 541 -24.33 19.07 16.40
C PRO A 541 -23.03 18.31 16.59
N ALA A 542 -22.86 17.12 15.97
CA ALA A 542 -21.66 16.32 16.13
C ALA A 542 -21.13 15.82 14.79
N ILE A 543 -19.82 16.02 14.55
CA ILE A 543 -19.13 15.64 13.31
C ILE A 543 -17.81 14.94 13.66
N VAL A 544 -17.62 13.75 13.09
CA VAL A 544 -16.43 12.92 13.26
C VAL A 544 -15.79 12.69 11.89
N GLN A 545 -14.47 12.91 11.79
CA GLN A 545 -13.69 12.46 10.64
C GLN A 545 -13.21 11.04 10.89
N GLY A 546 -13.74 10.11 10.12
CA GLY A 546 -13.60 8.66 10.33
C GLY A 546 -12.66 7.97 9.33
N TRP A 547 -12.01 8.69 8.41
CA TRP A 547 -11.03 8.16 7.46
C TRP A 547 -11.42 6.83 6.77
N PHE A 548 -10.46 6.17 6.11
CA PHE A 548 -10.53 4.75 5.73
C PHE A 548 -9.73 3.95 6.77
N LEU A 549 -10.40 3.16 7.59
CA LEU A 549 -9.84 2.58 8.81
C LEU A 549 -9.44 1.10 8.69
N GLY A 550 -9.54 0.51 7.50
CA GLY A 550 -9.13 -0.86 7.26
C GLY A 550 -10.07 -1.91 7.86
N SER A 551 -9.50 -3.07 8.21
CA SER A 551 -10.27 -4.25 8.66
C SER A 551 -11.12 -3.99 9.90
N GLU A 552 -10.64 -3.16 10.83
CA GLU A 552 -11.29 -2.86 12.11
C GLU A 552 -12.11 -1.56 12.08
N ALA A 553 -12.49 -1.07 10.91
CA ALA A 553 -13.18 0.22 10.76
C ALA A 553 -14.42 0.34 11.66
N GLY A 554 -15.28 -0.68 11.63
CA GLY A 554 -16.50 -0.68 12.44
C GLY A 554 -16.23 -0.75 13.93
N THR A 555 -15.24 -1.52 14.36
CA THR A 555 -14.86 -1.65 15.77
C THR A 555 -14.33 -0.32 16.32
N ALA A 556 -13.41 0.32 15.60
CA ALA A 556 -12.80 1.58 16.01
C ALA A 556 -13.83 2.73 16.04
N LEU A 557 -14.67 2.85 15.01
CA LEU A 557 -15.73 3.86 14.97
C LEU A 557 -16.73 3.65 16.11
N ALA A 558 -17.17 2.42 16.35
CA ALA A 558 -18.10 2.13 17.44
C ALA A 558 -17.50 2.48 18.80
N SER A 559 -16.22 2.15 19.03
CA SER A 559 -15.48 2.48 20.26
C SER A 559 -15.48 3.98 20.55
N VAL A 560 -15.17 4.80 19.54
CA VAL A 560 -15.19 6.27 19.68
C VAL A 560 -16.60 6.80 19.88
N LEU A 561 -17.58 6.32 19.11
CA LEU A 561 -18.97 6.82 19.18
C LEU A 561 -19.62 6.56 20.53
N VAL A 562 -19.29 5.48 21.22
CA VAL A 562 -19.87 5.14 22.56
C VAL A 562 -18.96 5.53 23.72
N GLY A 563 -17.78 6.09 23.46
CA GLY A 563 -16.87 6.61 24.47
C GLY A 563 -15.95 5.58 25.12
N ASP A 564 -15.74 4.42 24.49
CA ASP A 564 -14.71 3.45 24.93
C ASP A 564 -13.30 3.98 24.63
N ALA A 565 -13.14 4.66 23.48
CA ALA A 565 -11.93 5.38 23.12
C ALA A 565 -12.24 6.88 22.99
N ASN A 566 -11.30 7.71 23.45
CA ASN A 566 -11.39 9.16 23.28
C ASN A 566 -10.81 9.56 21.92
N PRO A 567 -11.55 10.29 21.08
CA PRO A 567 -11.02 10.75 19.78
C PRO A 567 -9.90 11.77 19.99
N SER A 568 -8.66 11.34 19.83
CA SER A 568 -7.45 12.15 20.06
C SER A 568 -6.81 12.66 18.80
N GLY A 569 -7.22 12.18 17.64
CA GLY A 569 -6.66 12.55 16.34
C GLY A 569 -6.73 14.05 16.05
N LYS A 570 -5.83 14.51 15.18
CA LYS A 570 -5.76 15.89 14.68
C LYS A 570 -5.75 15.86 13.16
N LEU A 571 -6.28 16.92 12.52
CA LEU A 571 -6.27 17.00 11.06
C LEU A 571 -4.83 17.14 10.55
N PRO A 572 -4.36 16.25 9.66
CA PRO A 572 -3.04 16.35 9.04
C PRO A 572 -3.05 17.27 7.80
N PHE A 573 -4.19 17.85 7.46
CA PHE A 573 -4.39 18.84 6.39
C PHE A 573 -5.64 19.68 6.67
N THR A 574 -5.72 20.82 5.98
CA THR A 574 -6.83 21.80 6.12
C THR A 574 -8.08 21.28 5.41
N PHE A 575 -9.24 21.42 6.09
CA PHE A 575 -10.58 21.21 5.53
C PHE A 575 -11.15 22.47 4.96
#